data_a884b26bb1e523f3ddcf75149586ef6e
#
_entry.id   a884b26bb1e523f3ddcf75149586ef6e
#
_cell.length_a   1.000
_cell.length_b   1.000
_cell.length_c   1.000
_cell.angle_alpha   90.00
_cell.angle_beta   90.00
_cell.angle_gamma   90.00
#
_symmetry.space_group_name_H-M   'P 1'
#
loop_
_entity.id
_entity.type
_entity.pdbx_description
1 polymer ?
#
loop_
_entity_poly.entity_id
_entity_poly.type
_entity_poly.pdbx_seq_one_letter_code
_entity_poly.pdbx_strand_id
1 'polypeptide(L)'
;MKKRKFGVAMSLILAAGTILGACGGGNEEGNGGGDGKKDDQFTVAMITDVGGVDDKSFNQSAWEGLQEFGKENNLEKGTNGFDYIQSKSDADYKTNLNTAVRNDFDVIYGIGYKLKPAIEEVADQRKDSKFVIVDDVVEGKDNVASITFKEHEGSFLVGVVAGLSTKSNKVGFVGGTDSDLINKFAAGFEAGVKAVNPEADVKIEYAGAFDKADKGQQMASAMYSSGIDVIYHAAGATGNGVFTEAKNIKQKDPNKNIWVIGVDRDQAEEGKVTVDGQEHNVTLTSMIKRVDVAVKDVANKAKAGEFPGGEITEYGLENEAVGIAPTQDNLTDEVKKAVEEWKEKIKNGEVEVPLKPAK
;
A
#
# COMPACT_ATOMS: atom_id res chain seq x y z
N MET A 1 23.63 65.64 4.04
CA MET A 1 24.73 66.41 3.42
C MET A 1 25.47 65.57 2.40
N LYS A 2 25.66 66.17 1.20
CA LYS A 2 26.58 65.83 0.08
C LYS A 2 26.39 64.45 -0.57
N LYS A 3 25.74 64.29 -1.73
CA LYS A 3 25.99 64.80 -3.11
C LYS A 3 27.17 64.15 -3.81
N ARG A 4 26.83 63.52 -4.96
CA ARG A 4 27.37 63.65 -6.33
C ARG A 4 28.37 62.57 -6.73
N LYS A 5 28.47 62.13 -7.96
CA LYS A 5 27.86 62.31 -9.28
C LYS A 5 28.53 61.34 -10.27
N PHE A 6 27.78 60.89 -11.29
CA PHE A 6 28.09 60.73 -12.71
C PHE A 6 29.38 60.08 -13.21
N GLY A 7 29.21 59.27 -14.23
CA GLY A 7 30.22 58.94 -15.23
C GLY A 7 29.69 57.94 -16.29
N VAL A 8 29.16 58.48 -17.35
CA VAL A 8 28.78 57.82 -18.63
C VAL A 8 30.04 57.71 -19.49
N ALA A 9 30.26 56.61 -20.16
CA ALA A 9 30.96 56.58 -21.45
C ALA A 9 30.55 55.39 -22.33
N MET A 10 30.04 55.75 -23.45
CA MET A 10 29.61 55.01 -24.59
C MET A 10 30.79 54.81 -25.55
N SER A 11 30.94 53.64 -26.18
CA SER A 11 31.65 53.56 -27.47
C SER A 11 31.20 52.32 -28.27
N LEU A 12 30.55 52.59 -29.38
CA LEU A 12 30.34 51.71 -30.52
C LEU A 12 31.65 51.48 -31.26
N ILE A 13 31.82 50.26 -31.83
CA ILE A 13 32.47 50.14 -33.18
C ILE A 13 31.83 48.88 -33.87
N LEU A 14 31.29 49.11 -35.07
CA LEU A 14 30.88 48.17 -36.12
C LEU A 14 32.10 47.65 -36.87
N ALA A 15 31.97 46.40 -37.39
CA ALA A 15 32.45 46.00 -38.73
C ALA A 15 31.95 44.58 -39.00
N ALA A 16 31.25 44.41 -39.89
CA ALA A 16 30.76 43.93 -41.16
C ALA A 16 31.72 42.96 -41.86
N GLY A 17 31.15 41.85 -42.29
CA GLY A 17 31.82 40.86 -43.19
C GLY A 17 30.81 39.82 -43.70
N THR A 18 30.20 40.15 -44.82
CA THR A 18 29.35 39.30 -45.68
C THR A 18 30.15 38.30 -46.45
N ILE A 19 29.61 37.11 -46.77
CA ILE A 19 29.59 36.54 -48.13
C ILE A 19 28.56 35.39 -48.19
N LEU A 20 27.70 35.52 -49.10
CA LEU A 20 26.68 34.77 -49.77
C LEU A 20 27.05 33.35 -50.23
N GLY A 21 26.07 32.49 -50.24
CA GLY A 21 26.00 31.28 -51.01
C GLY A 21 24.54 30.80 -51.09
N ALA A 22 23.93 30.99 -52.24
CA ALA A 22 22.51 30.90 -52.53
C ALA A 22 22.08 29.52 -53.08
N CYS A 23 20.72 29.38 -53.11
CA CYS A 23 19.83 28.46 -53.86
C CYS A 23 19.47 27.16 -53.14
N GLY A 24 18.19 26.82 -53.02
CA GLY A 24 16.96 27.10 -53.71
C GLY A 24 15.76 26.45 -53.02
N GLY A 25 14.71 27.07 -53.13
CA GLY A 25 13.31 26.93 -53.27
C GLY A 25 12.51 25.80 -52.60
N GLY A 26 11.40 26.20 -52.00
CA GLY A 26 10.25 25.36 -51.69
C GLY A 26 9.53 25.85 -50.45
N ASN A 27 8.47 26.63 -50.64
CA ASN A 27 7.47 26.96 -49.64
C ASN A 27 6.80 25.69 -49.11
N GLU A 28 6.61 25.62 -47.82
CA GLU A 28 5.32 25.26 -47.21
C GLU A 28 5.34 25.64 -45.72
N GLU A 29 4.41 26.50 -45.37
CA GLU A 29 4.07 26.84 -43.97
C GLU A 29 3.51 25.57 -43.30
N GLY A 30 4.26 24.98 -42.37
CA GLY A 30 3.86 23.93 -41.48
C GLY A 30 3.95 24.47 -40.07
N ASN A 31 2.83 24.81 -39.49
CA ASN A 31 2.65 25.08 -38.05
C ASN A 31 2.97 23.80 -37.26
N GLY A 32 4.21 23.59 -36.91
CA GLY A 32 4.70 22.48 -36.11
C GLY A 32 4.59 22.85 -34.63
N GLY A 33 3.46 22.52 -33.99
CA GLY A 33 3.47 22.35 -32.55
C GLY A 33 4.55 21.34 -32.17
N GLY A 34 5.49 21.74 -31.33
CA GLY A 34 6.55 20.86 -30.86
C GLY A 34 5.95 19.75 -30.01
N ASP A 35 5.72 18.60 -30.62
CA ASP A 35 5.69 17.32 -29.95
C ASP A 35 7.12 17.06 -29.45
N GLY A 36 7.37 17.42 -28.20
CA GLY A 36 8.56 16.96 -27.50
C GLY A 36 8.45 15.43 -27.47
N LYS A 37 9.28 14.73 -28.28
CA LYS A 37 9.53 13.32 -28.08
C LYS A 37 9.79 13.15 -26.58
N LYS A 38 8.92 12.37 -25.88
CA LYS A 38 9.28 11.75 -24.61
C LYS A 38 10.65 11.10 -24.83
N ASP A 39 11.62 11.38 -23.98
CA ASP A 39 12.73 10.47 -23.81
C ASP A 39 12.11 9.07 -23.59
N ASP A 40 12.71 8.01 -24.16
CA ASP A 40 12.24 6.60 -24.10
C ASP A 40 12.24 6.03 -22.67
N GLN A 41 11.81 6.82 -21.69
CA GLN A 41 11.82 6.49 -20.27
C GLN A 41 10.49 5.85 -19.88
N PHE A 42 10.55 4.61 -19.39
CA PHE A 42 9.36 3.87 -18.93
C PHE A 42 8.78 4.50 -17.68
N THR A 43 7.47 4.72 -17.67
CA THR A 43 6.78 5.50 -16.65
C THR A 43 5.66 4.70 -15.98
N VAL A 44 5.44 4.92 -14.67
CA VAL A 44 4.41 4.23 -13.91
C VAL A 44 3.63 5.20 -13.01
N ALA A 45 2.33 4.97 -12.86
CA ALA A 45 1.52 5.71 -11.90
C ALA A 45 0.63 4.78 -11.08
N MET A 46 0.33 5.17 -9.84
CA MET A 46 -0.69 4.50 -9.04
C MET A 46 -1.82 5.46 -8.67
N ILE A 47 -3.03 4.92 -8.65
CA ILE A 47 -4.23 5.58 -8.13
C ILE A 47 -4.53 4.94 -6.77
N THR A 48 -4.50 5.74 -5.70
CA THR A 48 -4.82 5.22 -4.37
C THR A 48 -6.32 5.01 -4.19
N ASP A 49 -6.68 4.14 -3.26
CA ASP A 49 -8.00 4.22 -2.67
C ASP A 49 -8.13 5.45 -1.74
N VAL A 50 -9.19 5.52 -0.94
CA VAL A 50 -9.47 6.67 -0.05
C VAL A 50 -8.51 6.79 1.13
N GLY A 51 -7.70 5.76 1.42
CA GLY A 51 -6.72 5.76 2.52
C GLY A 51 -5.55 6.70 2.27
N GLY A 52 -5.17 6.91 1.00
CA GLY A 52 -4.04 7.75 0.60
C GLY A 52 -2.68 7.13 0.94
N VAL A 53 -1.61 7.71 0.42
CA VAL A 53 -0.23 7.17 0.54
C VAL A 53 0.36 7.23 1.94
N ASP A 54 -0.25 7.96 2.87
CA ASP A 54 0.18 8.11 4.26
C ASP A 54 -0.60 7.21 5.24
N ASP A 55 -1.30 6.19 4.73
CA ASP A 55 -2.13 5.29 5.53
C ASP A 55 -1.35 4.40 6.51
N LYS A 56 -0.03 4.40 6.42
CA LYS A 56 0.92 3.57 7.18
C LYS A 56 0.78 2.06 6.90
N SER A 57 0.08 1.68 5.84
CA SER A 57 -0.36 0.34 5.53
C SER A 57 -0.30 0.08 4.02
N PHE A 58 -1.44 -0.18 3.40
CA PHE A 58 -1.63 -0.71 2.05
C PHE A 58 -1.15 0.22 0.92
N ASN A 59 -1.66 1.47 0.87
CA ASN A 59 -1.27 2.42 -0.17
C ASN A 59 0.19 2.85 0.00
N GLN A 60 0.66 3.01 1.24
CA GLN A 60 2.05 3.34 1.50
C GLN A 60 2.97 2.21 1.03
N SER A 61 2.60 0.94 1.27
CA SER A 61 3.36 -0.22 0.77
C SER A 61 3.48 -0.21 -0.75
N ALA A 62 2.36 0.00 -1.46
CA ALA A 62 2.38 0.10 -2.93
C ALA A 62 3.28 1.25 -3.41
N TRP A 63 3.18 2.40 -2.76
CA TRP A 63 3.99 3.56 -3.10
C TRP A 63 5.50 3.32 -2.89
N GLU A 64 5.88 2.67 -1.79
CA GLU A 64 7.27 2.27 -1.53
C GLU A 64 7.81 1.34 -2.63
N GLY A 65 7.00 0.41 -3.13
CA GLY A 65 7.36 -0.44 -4.26
C GLY A 65 7.63 0.35 -5.55
N LEU A 66 6.79 1.34 -5.88
CA LEU A 66 7.03 2.21 -7.03
C LEU A 66 8.21 3.17 -6.84
N GLN A 67 8.47 3.64 -5.61
CA GLN A 67 9.66 4.42 -5.30
C GLN A 67 10.94 3.60 -5.49
N GLU A 68 10.93 2.33 -5.05
CA GLU A 68 12.06 1.43 -5.25
C GLU A 68 12.29 1.15 -6.74
N PHE A 69 11.21 0.87 -7.51
CA PHE A 69 11.28 0.76 -8.97
C PHE A 69 11.89 2.02 -9.58
N GLY A 70 11.43 3.20 -9.18
CA GLY A 70 11.95 4.48 -9.66
C GLY A 70 13.44 4.64 -9.37
N LYS A 71 13.87 4.33 -8.15
CA LYS A 71 15.29 4.40 -7.73
C LYS A 71 16.18 3.43 -8.54
N GLU A 72 15.76 2.18 -8.72
CA GLU A 72 16.49 1.17 -9.48
C GLU A 72 16.64 1.55 -10.96
N ASN A 73 15.70 2.31 -11.49
CA ASN A 73 15.66 2.72 -12.89
C ASN A 73 16.10 4.18 -13.13
N ASN A 74 16.62 4.87 -12.10
CA ASN A 74 17.02 6.28 -12.16
C ASN A 74 15.90 7.20 -12.66
N LEU A 75 14.66 6.92 -12.25
CA LEU A 75 13.49 7.74 -12.54
C LEU A 75 13.28 8.79 -11.44
N GLU A 76 12.78 9.94 -11.83
CA GLU A 76 12.35 10.97 -10.87
C GLU A 76 10.83 10.89 -10.66
N LYS A 77 10.38 11.38 -9.51
CA LYS A 77 8.95 11.51 -9.22
C LYS A 77 8.33 12.55 -10.17
N GLY A 78 7.22 12.18 -10.79
CA GLY A 78 6.46 13.02 -11.74
C GLY A 78 6.05 12.24 -12.98
N THR A 79 5.42 12.94 -13.93
CA THR A 79 4.84 12.34 -15.13
C THR A 79 5.85 11.71 -16.08
N ASN A 80 7.12 12.07 -15.96
CA ASN A 80 8.21 11.49 -16.77
C ASN A 80 8.95 10.33 -16.05
N GLY A 81 8.42 9.81 -14.96
CA GLY A 81 9.03 8.72 -14.21
C GLY A 81 8.00 7.91 -13.45
N PHE A 82 7.82 8.18 -12.16
CA PHE A 82 6.83 7.49 -11.34
C PHE A 82 6.04 8.49 -10.48
N ASP A 83 4.73 8.28 -10.35
CA ASP A 83 3.90 9.19 -9.57
C ASP A 83 2.69 8.47 -8.95
N TYR A 84 1.93 9.19 -8.12
CA TYR A 84 0.64 8.76 -7.63
C TYR A 84 -0.43 9.85 -7.80
N ILE A 85 -1.67 9.42 -7.92
CA ILE A 85 -2.84 10.30 -7.87
C ILE A 85 -3.72 9.81 -6.73
N GLN A 86 -3.90 10.65 -5.72
CA GLN A 86 -4.65 10.29 -4.52
C GLN A 86 -6.15 10.54 -4.71
N SER A 87 -6.96 9.53 -4.34
CA SER A 87 -8.41 9.64 -4.34
C SER A 87 -8.93 10.03 -2.95
N LYS A 88 -9.94 10.86 -2.90
CA LYS A 88 -10.62 11.29 -1.66
C LYS A 88 -11.97 10.59 -1.49
N SER A 89 -12.48 10.00 -2.56
CA SER A 89 -13.73 9.25 -2.59
C SER A 89 -13.72 8.25 -3.74
N ASP A 90 -14.59 7.26 -3.70
CA ASP A 90 -14.75 6.27 -4.76
C ASP A 90 -15.16 6.95 -6.11
N ALA A 91 -15.81 8.13 -6.05
CA ALA A 91 -16.20 8.90 -7.24
C ALA A 91 -14.98 9.47 -8.01
N ASP A 92 -13.81 9.58 -7.37
CA ASP A 92 -12.61 10.13 -8.00
C ASP A 92 -11.88 9.10 -8.86
N TYR A 93 -12.08 7.79 -8.64
CA TYR A 93 -11.31 6.72 -9.26
C TYR A 93 -11.25 6.83 -10.78
N LYS A 94 -12.39 6.93 -11.43
CA LYS A 94 -12.45 7.03 -12.89
C LYS A 94 -11.76 8.30 -13.43
N THR A 95 -11.92 9.42 -12.75
CA THR A 95 -11.29 10.70 -13.14
C THR A 95 -9.77 10.60 -12.98
N ASN A 96 -9.29 10.00 -11.90
CA ASN A 96 -7.88 9.83 -11.62
C ASN A 96 -7.22 8.85 -12.61
N LEU A 97 -7.87 7.72 -12.93
CA LEU A 97 -7.41 6.79 -13.97
C LEU A 97 -7.29 7.49 -15.33
N ASN A 98 -8.32 8.25 -15.75
CA ASN A 98 -8.26 9.01 -16.99
C ASN A 98 -7.20 10.12 -16.97
N THR A 99 -6.86 10.66 -15.80
CA THR A 99 -5.78 11.63 -15.67
C THR A 99 -4.42 10.95 -15.89
N ALA A 100 -4.19 9.77 -15.31
CA ALA A 100 -2.99 8.99 -15.55
C ALA A 100 -2.86 8.59 -17.04
N VAL A 101 -3.95 8.19 -17.69
CA VAL A 101 -3.97 7.90 -19.14
C VAL A 101 -3.61 9.13 -19.96
N ARG A 102 -4.15 10.32 -19.65
CA ARG A 102 -3.80 11.56 -20.36
C ARG A 102 -2.35 12.00 -20.15
N ASN A 103 -1.77 11.65 -19.01
CA ASN A 103 -0.35 11.88 -18.71
C ASN A 103 0.56 10.82 -19.35
N ASP A 104 -0.02 9.87 -20.07
CA ASP A 104 0.65 8.90 -20.90
C ASP A 104 1.63 7.99 -20.12
N PHE A 105 1.22 7.56 -18.93
CA PHE A 105 1.95 6.56 -18.17
C PHE A 105 1.87 5.18 -18.84
N ASP A 106 3.01 4.47 -18.91
CA ASP A 106 3.10 3.15 -19.54
C ASP A 106 2.34 2.07 -18.77
N VAL A 107 2.30 2.17 -17.42
CA VAL A 107 1.50 1.29 -16.56
C VAL A 107 0.80 2.11 -15.47
N ILE A 108 -0.49 1.84 -15.28
CA ILE A 108 -1.36 2.53 -14.32
C ILE A 108 -1.91 1.51 -13.33
N TYR A 109 -1.55 1.64 -12.05
CA TYR A 109 -2.01 0.78 -10.98
C TYR A 109 -3.25 1.37 -10.31
N GLY A 110 -4.26 0.53 -10.08
CA GLY A 110 -5.34 0.81 -9.13
C GLY A 110 -5.11 0.04 -7.85
N ILE A 111 -4.91 0.77 -6.76
CA ILE A 111 -4.57 0.20 -5.47
C ILE A 111 -5.83 -0.02 -4.65
N GLY A 112 -6.29 -1.28 -4.64
CA GLY A 112 -7.45 -1.73 -3.88
C GLY A 112 -8.66 -2.14 -4.74
N TYR A 113 -9.37 -3.15 -4.25
CA TYR A 113 -10.50 -3.80 -4.94
C TYR A 113 -11.63 -2.84 -5.34
N LYS A 114 -11.83 -1.74 -4.62
CA LYS A 114 -12.86 -0.74 -4.94
C LYS A 114 -12.64 -0.02 -6.28
N LEU A 115 -11.40 -0.03 -6.80
CA LEU A 115 -11.08 0.56 -8.10
C LEU A 115 -11.51 -0.32 -9.28
N LYS A 116 -11.86 -1.60 -9.06
CA LYS A 116 -12.20 -2.54 -10.13
C LYS A 116 -13.23 -2.01 -11.13
N PRO A 117 -14.42 -1.51 -10.72
CA PRO A 117 -15.39 -1.03 -11.69
C PRO A 117 -14.88 0.11 -12.57
N ALA A 118 -14.07 1.02 -11.98
CA ALA A 118 -13.49 2.12 -12.72
C ALA A 118 -12.39 1.65 -13.69
N ILE A 119 -11.55 0.69 -13.27
CA ILE A 119 -10.53 0.07 -14.14
C ILE A 119 -11.20 -0.67 -15.30
N GLU A 120 -12.23 -1.48 -15.05
CA GLU A 120 -12.95 -2.20 -16.09
C GLU A 120 -13.50 -1.25 -17.16
N GLU A 121 -14.11 -0.14 -16.74
CA GLU A 121 -14.68 0.85 -17.66
C GLU A 121 -13.58 1.59 -18.44
N VAL A 122 -12.52 2.06 -17.77
CA VAL A 122 -11.45 2.82 -18.44
C VAL A 122 -10.63 1.93 -19.35
N ALA A 123 -10.34 0.68 -18.96
CA ALA A 123 -9.61 -0.28 -19.77
C ALA A 123 -10.36 -0.64 -21.07
N ASP A 124 -11.69 -0.69 -21.03
CA ASP A 124 -12.50 -0.88 -22.24
C ASP A 124 -12.40 0.30 -23.24
N GLN A 125 -12.26 1.50 -22.73
CA GLN A 125 -12.16 2.73 -23.53
C GLN A 125 -10.72 3.02 -24.00
N ARG A 126 -9.72 2.44 -23.34
CA ARG A 126 -8.29 2.67 -23.53
C ARG A 126 -7.54 1.35 -23.70
N LYS A 127 -7.74 0.71 -24.85
CA LYS A 127 -7.15 -0.61 -25.15
C LYS A 127 -5.63 -0.59 -25.31
N ASP A 128 -5.08 0.56 -25.58
CA ASP A 128 -3.64 0.86 -25.72
C ASP A 128 -2.94 1.14 -24.39
N SER A 129 -3.69 1.42 -23.31
CA SER A 129 -3.13 1.65 -21.99
C SER A 129 -3.11 0.35 -21.17
N LYS A 130 -2.08 0.19 -20.33
CA LYS A 130 -1.90 -0.97 -19.45
C LYS A 130 -2.32 -0.64 -18.02
N PHE A 131 -3.16 -1.46 -17.45
CA PHE A 131 -3.68 -1.30 -16.09
C PHE A 131 -3.30 -2.48 -15.22
N VAL A 132 -3.16 -2.23 -13.92
CA VAL A 132 -2.98 -3.27 -12.90
C VAL A 132 -4.01 -3.03 -11.80
N ILE A 133 -4.77 -4.05 -11.43
CA ILE A 133 -5.61 -4.04 -10.23
C ILE A 133 -4.92 -4.79 -9.10
N VAL A 134 -4.87 -4.21 -7.92
CA VAL A 134 -4.39 -4.86 -6.70
C VAL A 134 -5.59 -5.21 -5.81
N ASP A 135 -5.61 -6.43 -5.29
CA ASP A 135 -6.64 -6.98 -4.40
C ASP A 135 -7.99 -7.30 -5.06
N ASP A 136 -8.02 -7.42 -6.38
CA ASP A 136 -9.18 -7.97 -7.11
C ASP A 136 -8.74 -8.57 -8.45
N VAL A 137 -9.68 -9.18 -9.16
CA VAL A 137 -9.47 -9.79 -10.46
C VAL A 137 -10.36 -9.13 -11.51
N VAL A 138 -9.76 -8.71 -12.63
CA VAL A 138 -10.47 -8.27 -13.83
C VAL A 138 -10.28 -9.30 -14.92
N GLU A 139 -11.36 -9.97 -15.31
CA GLU A 139 -11.35 -11.03 -16.33
C GLU A 139 -11.59 -10.49 -17.74
N GLY A 140 -11.04 -11.17 -18.75
CA GLY A 140 -11.33 -10.93 -20.16
C GLY A 140 -10.80 -9.63 -20.74
N LYS A 141 -9.77 -9.05 -20.12
CA LYS A 141 -9.12 -7.81 -20.60
C LYS A 141 -7.59 -8.00 -20.69
N ASP A 142 -7.07 -8.15 -21.88
CA ASP A 142 -5.63 -8.36 -22.16
C ASP A 142 -4.76 -7.14 -21.78
N ASN A 143 -5.37 -6.00 -21.48
CA ASN A 143 -4.69 -4.79 -21.04
C ASN A 143 -4.80 -4.55 -19.52
N VAL A 144 -5.29 -5.53 -18.76
CA VAL A 144 -5.36 -5.46 -17.29
C VAL A 144 -4.66 -6.67 -16.68
N ALA A 145 -3.67 -6.44 -15.83
CA ALA A 145 -3.08 -7.45 -14.96
C ALA A 145 -3.75 -7.42 -13.58
N SER A 146 -3.92 -8.58 -12.95
CA SER A 146 -4.55 -8.70 -11.63
C SER A 146 -3.56 -9.27 -10.61
N ILE A 147 -3.44 -8.60 -9.46
CA ILE A 147 -2.61 -9.01 -8.32
C ILE A 147 -3.53 -9.35 -7.16
N THR A 148 -3.42 -10.56 -6.64
CA THR A 148 -4.14 -11.03 -5.46
C THR A 148 -3.19 -11.62 -4.43
N PHE A 149 -3.67 -11.75 -3.18
CA PHE A 149 -2.89 -12.33 -2.10
C PHE A 149 -3.68 -13.38 -1.34
N LYS A 150 -2.95 -14.31 -0.73
CA LYS A 150 -3.48 -15.29 0.23
C LYS A 150 -3.46 -14.70 1.64
N GLU A 151 -4.23 -13.64 1.87
CA GLU A 151 -4.25 -12.87 3.11
C GLU A 151 -4.60 -13.74 4.32
N HIS A 152 -5.43 -14.76 4.13
CA HIS A 152 -5.82 -15.73 5.15
C HIS A 152 -4.60 -16.48 5.72
N GLU A 153 -3.60 -16.81 4.88
CA GLU A 153 -2.40 -17.52 5.34
C GLU A 153 -1.56 -16.66 6.31
N GLY A 154 -1.26 -15.41 5.94
CA GLY A 154 -0.53 -14.48 6.82
C GLY A 154 -1.31 -14.13 8.07
N SER A 155 -2.64 -13.96 7.94
CA SER A 155 -3.54 -13.68 9.08
C SER A 155 -3.64 -14.85 10.04
N PHE A 156 -3.56 -16.09 9.58
CA PHE A 156 -3.47 -17.26 10.44
C PHE A 156 -2.24 -17.18 11.35
N LEU A 157 -1.08 -16.82 10.79
CA LEU A 157 0.15 -16.73 11.58
C LEU A 157 0.07 -15.68 12.69
N VAL A 158 -0.51 -14.49 12.40
CA VAL A 158 -0.72 -13.49 13.45
C VAL A 158 -1.86 -13.88 14.40
N GLY A 159 -2.78 -14.72 13.98
CA GLY A 159 -3.75 -15.38 14.86
C GLY A 159 -3.07 -16.31 15.87
N VAL A 160 -2.09 -17.10 15.45
CA VAL A 160 -1.24 -17.91 16.34
C VAL A 160 -0.52 -17.01 17.34
N VAL A 161 0.07 -15.90 16.88
CA VAL A 161 0.71 -14.92 17.77
C VAL A 161 -0.28 -14.41 18.82
N ALA A 162 -1.48 -13.98 18.42
CA ALA A 162 -2.50 -13.46 19.33
C ALA A 162 -2.96 -14.50 20.34
N GLY A 163 -3.25 -15.72 19.88
CA GLY A 163 -3.74 -16.82 20.73
C GLY A 163 -2.75 -17.25 21.80
N LEU A 164 -1.44 -17.21 21.53
CA LEU A 164 -0.37 -17.53 22.49
C LEU A 164 -0.02 -16.33 23.40
N SER A 165 -0.26 -15.10 22.96
CA SER A 165 0.14 -13.89 23.69
C SER A 165 -0.93 -13.31 24.58
N THR A 166 -2.22 -13.57 24.31
CA THR A 166 -3.33 -13.08 25.13
C THR A 166 -3.24 -13.58 26.56
N LYS A 167 -3.56 -12.72 27.53
CA LYS A 167 -3.68 -13.05 28.94
C LYS A 167 -5.14 -13.13 29.41
N SER A 168 -6.02 -12.46 28.65
CA SER A 168 -7.44 -12.42 28.95
C SER A 168 -8.24 -13.55 28.29
N ASN A 169 -7.64 -14.30 27.36
CA ASN A 169 -8.34 -15.20 26.42
C ASN A 169 -9.40 -14.49 25.58
N LYS A 170 -9.23 -13.17 25.34
CA LYS A 170 -10.09 -12.37 24.48
C LYS A 170 -9.26 -11.57 23.52
N VAL A 171 -9.50 -11.76 22.23
CA VAL A 171 -8.81 -11.07 21.16
C VAL A 171 -9.82 -10.40 20.22
N GLY A 172 -9.40 -9.33 19.53
CA GLY A 172 -10.26 -8.58 18.64
C GLY A 172 -9.69 -8.51 17.23
N PHE A 173 -10.59 -8.42 16.26
CA PHE A 173 -10.28 -8.09 14.89
C PHE A 173 -11.07 -6.85 14.47
N VAL A 174 -10.38 -5.85 13.90
CA VAL A 174 -10.97 -4.64 13.34
C VAL A 174 -10.74 -4.63 11.83
N GLY A 175 -11.77 -4.94 11.05
CA GLY A 175 -11.78 -4.86 9.60
C GLY A 175 -12.17 -3.47 9.10
N GLY A 176 -11.63 -3.05 7.94
CA GLY A 176 -12.04 -1.80 7.30
C GLY A 176 -13.50 -1.85 6.85
N THR A 177 -13.85 -2.83 6.05
CA THR A 177 -15.23 -3.07 5.56
C THR A 177 -15.56 -4.56 5.62
N ASP A 178 -16.84 -4.89 5.76
CA ASP A 178 -17.33 -6.26 5.58
C ASP A 178 -17.36 -6.58 4.07
N SER A 179 -16.34 -7.27 3.60
CA SER A 179 -16.15 -7.67 2.20
C SER A 179 -15.45 -9.02 2.12
N ASP A 180 -15.59 -9.72 0.99
CA ASP A 180 -14.94 -11.04 0.82
C ASP A 180 -13.42 -10.97 1.02
N LEU A 181 -12.77 -9.87 0.60
CA LEU A 181 -11.33 -9.65 0.82
C LEU A 181 -11.00 -9.55 2.32
N ILE A 182 -11.67 -8.66 3.05
CA ILE A 182 -11.37 -8.43 4.47
C ILE A 182 -11.79 -9.62 5.33
N ASN A 183 -12.78 -10.39 4.86
CA ASN A 183 -13.18 -11.64 5.49
C ASN A 183 -12.11 -12.73 5.42
N LYS A 184 -11.21 -12.74 4.41
CA LYS A 184 -10.03 -13.62 4.41
C LYS A 184 -9.10 -13.33 5.59
N PHE A 185 -8.83 -12.05 5.90
CA PHE A 185 -8.03 -11.66 7.06
C PHE A 185 -8.68 -12.11 8.36
N ALA A 186 -9.97 -11.84 8.54
CA ALA A 186 -10.72 -12.23 9.74
C ALA A 186 -10.74 -13.73 9.94
N ALA A 187 -10.99 -14.51 8.87
CA ALA A 187 -11.05 -15.96 8.89
C ALA A 187 -9.71 -16.60 9.26
N GLY A 188 -8.64 -16.14 8.61
CA GLY A 188 -7.29 -16.61 8.93
C GLY A 188 -6.92 -16.32 10.38
N PHE A 189 -7.16 -15.09 10.83
CA PHE A 189 -6.91 -14.69 12.23
C PHE A 189 -7.67 -15.56 13.23
N GLU A 190 -8.99 -15.69 13.06
CA GLU A 190 -9.83 -16.54 13.93
C GLU A 190 -9.32 -17.99 13.97
N ALA A 191 -9.04 -18.57 12.80
CA ALA A 191 -8.55 -19.94 12.70
C ALA A 191 -7.19 -20.11 13.37
N GLY A 192 -6.26 -19.16 13.21
CA GLY A 192 -4.95 -19.19 13.86
C GLY A 192 -5.06 -19.09 15.39
N VAL A 193 -5.90 -18.20 15.90
CA VAL A 193 -6.17 -18.12 17.35
C VAL A 193 -6.71 -19.44 17.88
N LYS A 194 -7.73 -19.99 17.24
CA LYS A 194 -8.38 -21.24 17.67
C LYS A 194 -7.48 -22.47 17.58
N ALA A 195 -6.53 -22.47 16.65
CA ALA A 195 -5.57 -23.56 16.48
C ALA A 195 -4.64 -23.73 17.70
N VAL A 196 -4.34 -22.66 18.42
CA VAL A 196 -3.43 -22.66 19.58
C VAL A 196 -4.11 -22.35 20.90
N ASN A 197 -5.28 -21.73 20.87
CA ASN A 197 -6.08 -21.38 22.05
C ASN A 197 -7.59 -21.55 21.72
N PRO A 198 -8.11 -22.79 21.75
CA PRO A 198 -9.50 -23.06 21.38
C PRO A 198 -10.54 -22.32 22.25
N GLU A 199 -10.19 -22.01 23.50
CA GLU A 199 -11.06 -21.34 24.48
C GLU A 199 -11.08 -19.81 24.31
N ALA A 200 -10.14 -19.22 23.55
CA ALA A 200 -10.09 -17.77 23.36
C ALA A 200 -11.35 -17.27 22.65
N ASP A 201 -11.93 -16.19 23.15
CA ASP A 201 -13.02 -15.47 22.47
C ASP A 201 -12.44 -14.53 21.41
N VAL A 202 -12.95 -14.64 20.18
CA VAL A 202 -12.50 -13.83 19.03
C VAL A 202 -13.64 -12.92 18.61
N LYS A 203 -13.49 -11.62 18.86
CA LYS A 203 -14.49 -10.61 18.47
C LYS A 203 -14.11 -10.00 17.14
N ILE A 204 -14.94 -10.13 16.13
CA ILE A 204 -14.74 -9.56 14.78
C ILE A 204 -15.72 -8.40 14.58
N GLU A 205 -15.19 -7.22 14.23
CA GLU A 205 -15.99 -6.03 13.92
C GLU A 205 -15.42 -5.28 12.69
N TYR A 206 -16.29 -4.56 11.99
CA TYR A 206 -15.94 -3.80 10.78
C TYR A 206 -16.28 -2.31 10.97
N ALA A 207 -15.31 -1.44 10.64
CA ALA A 207 -15.46 0.01 10.79
C ALA A 207 -16.36 0.64 9.70
N GLY A 208 -16.54 -0.05 8.56
CA GLY A 208 -17.23 0.49 7.39
C GLY A 208 -16.42 1.52 6.61
N ALA A 209 -15.10 1.64 6.87
CA ALA A 209 -14.23 2.61 6.23
C ALA A 209 -12.75 2.22 6.37
N PHE A 210 -11.89 2.71 5.44
CA PHE A 210 -10.44 2.56 5.51
C PHE A 210 -9.72 3.88 5.87
N ASP A 211 -10.44 5.01 5.94
CA ASP A 211 -9.91 6.38 6.10
C ASP A 211 -10.38 7.09 7.38
N LYS A 212 -10.93 6.37 8.37
CA LYS A 212 -11.55 6.91 9.58
C LYS A 212 -10.86 6.44 10.85
N ALA A 213 -9.70 7.03 11.17
CA ALA A 213 -8.93 6.70 12.37
C ALA A 213 -9.74 6.90 13.67
N ASP A 214 -10.63 7.89 13.71
CA ASP A 214 -11.53 8.12 14.84
C ASP A 214 -12.48 6.94 15.11
N LYS A 215 -13.02 6.31 14.07
CA LYS A 215 -13.80 5.07 14.21
C LYS A 215 -12.96 3.91 14.74
N GLY A 216 -11.76 3.73 14.18
CA GLY A 216 -10.83 2.71 14.65
C GLY A 216 -10.49 2.88 16.13
N GLN A 217 -10.27 4.11 16.58
CA GLN A 217 -10.03 4.42 18.00
C GLN A 217 -11.25 4.10 18.89
N GLN A 218 -12.46 4.47 18.46
CA GLN A 218 -13.67 4.19 19.20
C GLN A 218 -13.92 2.67 19.36
N MET A 219 -13.72 1.91 18.29
CA MET A 219 -13.85 0.45 18.31
C MET A 219 -12.81 -0.19 19.23
N ALA A 220 -11.55 0.23 19.13
CA ALA A 220 -10.48 -0.25 20.00
C ALA A 220 -10.78 0.05 21.49
N SER A 221 -11.27 1.26 21.78
CA SER A 221 -11.65 1.67 23.12
C SER A 221 -12.75 0.78 23.71
N ALA A 222 -13.78 0.45 22.91
CA ALA A 222 -14.83 -0.47 23.31
C ALA A 222 -14.31 -1.90 23.53
N MET A 223 -13.46 -2.39 22.62
CA MET A 223 -12.86 -3.73 22.71
C MET A 223 -11.96 -3.86 23.94
N TYR A 224 -11.01 -2.95 24.17
CA TYR A 224 -10.13 -2.98 25.34
C TYR A 224 -10.90 -2.83 26.64
N SER A 225 -11.97 -2.00 26.66
CA SER A 225 -12.86 -1.87 27.83
C SER A 225 -13.65 -3.14 28.13
N SER A 226 -13.92 -3.98 27.13
CA SER A 226 -14.57 -5.29 27.31
C SER A 226 -13.63 -6.41 27.80
N GLY A 227 -12.34 -6.08 27.96
CA GLY A 227 -11.30 -6.99 28.42
C GLY A 227 -10.51 -7.69 27.33
N ILE A 228 -10.68 -7.31 26.07
CA ILE A 228 -9.78 -7.72 24.97
C ILE A 228 -8.41 -7.12 25.25
N ASP A 229 -7.33 -7.87 25.05
CA ASP A 229 -5.97 -7.42 25.30
C ASP A 229 -5.06 -7.46 24.04
N VAL A 230 -5.50 -8.11 22.96
CA VAL A 230 -4.82 -8.12 21.66
C VAL A 230 -5.83 -7.77 20.58
N ILE A 231 -5.56 -6.74 19.78
CA ILE A 231 -6.38 -6.37 18.61
C ILE A 231 -5.52 -6.46 17.35
N TYR A 232 -5.97 -7.25 16.37
CA TYR A 232 -5.46 -7.22 15.01
C TYR A 232 -6.36 -6.34 14.15
N HIS A 233 -5.77 -5.48 13.30
CA HIS A 233 -6.54 -4.70 12.34
C HIS A 233 -6.15 -5.02 10.89
N ALA A 234 -7.15 -5.01 10.00
CA ALA A 234 -7.00 -4.99 8.54
C ALA A 234 -7.89 -3.85 8.00
N ALA A 235 -7.48 -2.61 8.24
CA ALA A 235 -8.34 -1.43 8.11
C ALA A 235 -7.63 -0.17 7.56
N GLY A 236 -6.43 -0.30 6.98
CA GLY A 236 -5.68 0.83 6.43
C GLY A 236 -5.50 1.97 7.44
N ALA A 237 -5.74 3.22 7.03
CA ALA A 237 -5.62 4.39 7.91
C ALA A 237 -6.59 4.37 9.11
N THR A 238 -7.73 3.67 9.01
CA THR A 238 -8.63 3.44 10.16
C THR A 238 -7.91 2.68 11.28
N GLY A 239 -7.00 1.76 10.94
CA GLY A 239 -6.18 1.01 11.90
C GLY A 239 -5.24 1.87 12.74
N ASN A 240 -4.83 3.06 12.27
CA ASN A 240 -4.03 4.00 13.05
C ASN A 240 -4.75 4.46 14.33
N GLY A 241 -6.08 4.42 14.31
CA GLY A 241 -6.92 4.68 15.50
C GLY A 241 -6.76 3.60 16.56
N VAL A 242 -6.56 2.34 16.19
CA VAL A 242 -6.32 1.23 17.13
C VAL A 242 -5.00 1.46 17.88
N PHE A 243 -3.94 1.82 17.16
CA PHE A 243 -2.66 2.20 17.76
C PHE A 243 -2.79 3.41 18.69
N THR A 244 -3.56 4.42 18.26
CA THR A 244 -3.79 5.62 19.07
C THR A 244 -4.42 5.25 20.43
N GLU A 245 -5.45 4.41 20.44
CA GLU A 245 -6.09 4.00 21.69
C GLU A 245 -5.18 3.14 22.57
N ALA A 246 -4.48 2.18 21.98
CA ALA A 246 -3.54 1.35 22.72
C ALA A 246 -2.44 2.19 23.39
N LYS A 247 -1.89 3.19 22.69
CA LYS A 247 -0.93 4.14 23.25
C LYS A 247 -1.53 4.99 24.38
N ASN A 248 -2.76 5.48 24.22
CA ASN A 248 -3.47 6.23 25.25
C ASN A 248 -3.68 5.41 26.55
N ILE A 249 -3.98 4.11 26.41
CA ILE A 249 -4.10 3.21 27.54
C ILE A 249 -2.74 3.00 28.20
N LYS A 250 -1.69 2.77 27.40
CA LYS A 250 -0.32 2.55 27.89
C LYS A 250 0.25 3.76 28.63
N GLN A 251 -0.10 4.99 28.18
CA GLN A 251 0.27 6.24 28.86
C GLN A 251 -0.37 6.35 30.27
N LYS A 252 -1.58 5.81 30.45
CA LYS A 252 -2.29 5.83 31.75
C LYS A 252 -1.83 4.72 32.68
N ASP A 253 -1.48 3.57 32.12
CA ASP A 253 -1.00 2.39 32.84
C ASP A 253 0.08 1.67 32.02
N PRO A 254 1.37 1.98 32.26
CA PRO A 254 2.48 1.37 31.53
C PRO A 254 2.54 -0.17 31.64
N ASN A 255 1.97 -0.74 32.71
CA ASN A 255 1.99 -2.18 32.95
C ASN A 255 0.78 -2.90 32.33
N LYS A 256 -0.18 -2.17 31.76
CA LYS A 256 -1.34 -2.78 31.15
C LYS A 256 -0.93 -3.70 30.00
N ASN A 257 -1.41 -4.94 30.00
CA ASN A 257 -1.21 -5.88 28.91
C ASN A 257 -2.17 -5.49 27.75
N ILE A 258 -1.69 -4.70 26.82
CA ILE A 258 -2.45 -4.19 25.66
C ILE A 258 -1.55 -4.25 24.44
N TRP A 259 -2.04 -4.89 23.38
CA TRP A 259 -1.30 -5.11 22.17
C TRP A 259 -2.10 -4.81 20.91
N VAL A 260 -1.41 -4.35 19.86
CA VAL A 260 -1.92 -4.21 18.50
C VAL A 260 -1.10 -5.11 17.58
N ILE A 261 -1.76 -5.80 16.68
CA ILE A 261 -1.15 -6.44 15.54
C ILE A 261 -1.47 -5.58 14.31
N GLY A 262 -0.41 -5.13 13.63
CA GLY A 262 -0.50 -4.31 12.42
C GLY A 262 -0.76 -5.12 11.16
N VAL A 263 -0.82 -4.43 10.00
CA VAL A 263 -1.12 -5.03 8.70
C VAL A 263 -0.30 -4.40 7.56
N ASP A 264 -0.11 -5.14 6.49
CA ASP A 264 0.57 -4.83 5.23
C ASP A 264 2.08 -4.59 5.39
N ARG A 265 2.48 -3.71 6.30
CA ARG A 265 3.86 -3.30 6.58
C ARG A 265 4.24 -3.64 8.01
N ASP A 266 5.53 -3.55 8.30
CA ASP A 266 6.00 -3.55 9.68
C ASP A 266 5.61 -2.23 10.36
N GLN A 267 4.56 -2.26 11.17
CA GLN A 267 4.02 -1.12 11.87
C GLN A 267 4.57 -0.97 13.32
N ALA A 268 5.77 -1.49 13.58
CA ALA A 268 6.40 -1.37 14.90
C ALA A 268 6.58 0.10 15.34
N GLU A 269 6.90 0.99 14.41
CA GLU A 269 7.05 2.43 14.69
C GLU A 269 5.73 3.10 15.13
N GLU A 270 4.60 2.62 14.62
CA GLU A 270 3.28 3.18 14.95
C GLU A 270 2.86 2.90 16.41
N GLY A 271 3.41 1.83 17.00
CA GLY A 271 3.15 1.45 18.38
C GLY A 271 4.03 2.11 19.42
N LYS A 272 5.06 2.85 19.03
CA LYS A 272 5.97 3.51 19.99
C LYS A 272 5.28 4.61 20.79
N VAL A 273 5.52 4.61 22.10
CA VAL A 273 5.00 5.61 23.05
C VAL A 273 5.98 5.81 24.19
N THR A 274 6.23 7.06 24.57
CA THR A 274 7.07 7.39 25.72
C THR A 274 6.17 7.64 26.94
N VAL A 275 6.45 6.92 28.04
CA VAL A 275 5.76 7.08 29.33
C VAL A 275 6.82 7.26 30.42
N ASP A 276 6.73 8.35 31.18
CA ASP A 276 7.69 8.67 32.26
C ASP A 276 9.17 8.61 31.83
N GLY A 277 9.43 8.99 30.56
CA GLY A 277 10.79 9.01 29.99
C GLY A 277 11.28 7.62 29.51
N GLN A 278 10.46 6.58 29.57
CA GLN A 278 10.75 5.25 29.07
C GLN A 278 9.97 5.00 27.76
N GLU A 279 10.63 4.40 26.77
CA GLU A 279 9.98 3.99 25.54
C GLU A 279 9.29 2.64 25.74
N HIS A 280 8.04 2.57 25.35
CA HIS A 280 7.22 1.37 25.25
C HIS A 280 6.78 1.18 23.79
N ASN A 281 6.44 -0.05 23.43
CA ASN A 281 5.86 -0.35 22.13
C ASN A 281 4.64 -1.24 22.29
N VAL A 282 3.47 -0.78 21.81
CA VAL A 282 2.22 -1.53 21.87
C VAL A 282 2.03 -2.44 20.65
N THR A 283 2.93 -2.41 19.67
CA THR A 283 2.89 -3.33 18.52
C THR A 283 3.43 -4.69 18.96
N LEU A 284 2.60 -5.72 18.88
CA LEU A 284 3.03 -7.10 19.13
C LEU A 284 3.83 -7.65 17.95
N THR A 285 3.30 -7.50 16.75
CA THR A 285 3.89 -7.75 15.43
C THR A 285 2.98 -7.13 14.37
N SER A 286 3.25 -7.40 13.07
CA SER A 286 2.35 -7.05 11.97
C SER A 286 2.20 -8.22 11.02
N MET A 287 1.03 -8.38 10.42
CA MET A 287 0.84 -9.25 9.27
C MET A 287 1.38 -8.54 8.03
N ILE A 288 2.44 -9.07 7.46
CA ILE A 288 3.07 -8.51 6.26
C ILE A 288 2.33 -8.96 5.01
N LYS A 289 2.06 -8.02 4.12
CA LYS A 289 1.55 -8.23 2.76
C LYS A 289 2.38 -7.40 1.80
N ARG A 290 3.22 -8.07 1.00
CA ARG A 290 4.26 -7.46 0.18
C ARG A 290 3.70 -6.83 -1.10
N VAL A 291 2.79 -5.85 -0.94
CA VAL A 291 2.26 -5.07 -2.06
C VAL A 291 3.39 -4.33 -2.77
N ASP A 292 4.38 -3.84 -2.01
CA ASP A 292 5.62 -3.23 -2.51
C ASP A 292 6.34 -4.11 -3.53
N VAL A 293 6.55 -5.38 -3.21
CA VAL A 293 7.19 -6.35 -4.11
C VAL A 293 6.34 -6.63 -5.33
N ALA A 294 5.04 -6.85 -5.14
CA ALA A 294 4.13 -7.22 -6.22
C ALA A 294 4.00 -6.12 -7.28
N VAL A 295 3.84 -4.85 -6.87
CA VAL A 295 3.75 -3.74 -7.83
C VAL A 295 5.08 -3.51 -8.55
N LYS A 296 6.22 -3.64 -7.85
CA LYS A 296 7.54 -3.53 -8.45
C LYS A 296 7.81 -4.65 -9.47
N ASP A 297 7.42 -5.88 -9.16
CA ASP A 297 7.57 -7.04 -10.07
C ASP A 297 6.83 -6.80 -11.39
N VAL A 298 5.56 -6.39 -11.33
CA VAL A 298 4.77 -6.11 -12.54
C VAL A 298 5.36 -4.92 -13.32
N ALA A 299 5.84 -3.86 -12.63
CA ALA A 299 6.51 -2.74 -13.30
C ALA A 299 7.77 -3.18 -14.06
N ASN A 300 8.59 -4.04 -13.46
CA ASN A 300 9.80 -4.59 -14.08
C ASN A 300 9.47 -5.47 -15.28
N LYS A 301 8.49 -6.36 -15.19
CA LYS A 301 8.01 -7.18 -16.31
C LYS A 301 7.49 -6.32 -17.45
N ALA A 302 6.67 -5.33 -17.14
CA ALA A 302 6.10 -4.43 -18.15
C ALA A 302 7.21 -3.62 -18.87
N LYS A 303 8.22 -3.16 -18.13
CA LYS A 303 9.39 -2.47 -18.69
C LYS A 303 10.23 -3.38 -19.61
N ALA A 304 10.30 -4.67 -19.27
CA ALA A 304 10.97 -5.68 -20.11
C ALA A 304 10.16 -6.07 -21.37
N GLY A 305 8.95 -5.53 -21.55
CA GLY A 305 8.04 -5.89 -22.64
C GLY A 305 7.17 -7.13 -22.34
N GLU A 306 7.16 -7.61 -21.10
CA GLU A 306 6.49 -8.82 -20.62
C GLU A 306 5.31 -8.48 -19.70
N PHE A 307 4.51 -7.47 -20.07
CA PHE A 307 3.34 -7.08 -19.27
C PHE A 307 2.36 -8.26 -19.16
N PRO A 308 1.98 -8.70 -17.92
CA PRO A 308 1.13 -9.88 -17.72
C PRO A 308 -0.37 -9.54 -17.87
N GLY A 309 -0.74 -8.91 -18.99
CA GLY A 309 -2.13 -8.51 -19.25
C GLY A 309 -3.04 -9.74 -19.42
N GLY A 310 -4.20 -9.70 -18.79
CA GLY A 310 -5.15 -10.82 -18.72
C GLY A 310 -4.78 -11.91 -17.70
N GLU A 311 -3.62 -11.82 -17.06
CA GLU A 311 -3.16 -12.79 -16.08
C GLU A 311 -3.52 -12.39 -14.64
N ILE A 312 -3.67 -13.41 -13.78
CA ILE A 312 -3.85 -13.27 -12.34
C ILE A 312 -2.58 -13.78 -11.66
N THR A 313 -1.89 -12.93 -10.94
CA THR A 313 -0.75 -13.32 -10.11
C THR A 313 -1.19 -13.34 -8.66
N GLU A 314 -1.22 -14.52 -8.04
CA GLU A 314 -1.54 -14.69 -6.63
C GLU A 314 -0.26 -14.86 -5.80
N TYR A 315 -0.15 -14.11 -4.71
CA TYR A 315 0.99 -14.09 -3.79
C TYR A 315 0.59 -14.66 -2.42
N GLY A 316 1.44 -15.52 -1.84
CA GLY A 316 1.17 -16.21 -0.57
C GLY A 316 2.42 -16.47 0.26
N LEU A 317 2.34 -17.41 1.21
CA LEU A 317 3.49 -17.86 1.99
C LEU A 317 4.56 -18.55 1.13
N GLU A 318 4.18 -19.15 0.01
CA GLU A 318 5.08 -19.89 -0.89
C GLU A 318 6.17 -18.99 -1.47
N ASN A 319 5.82 -17.73 -1.76
CA ASN A 319 6.72 -16.72 -2.31
C ASN A 319 7.06 -15.60 -1.32
N GLU A 320 6.84 -15.85 -0.02
CA GLU A 320 7.15 -14.95 1.09
C GLU A 320 6.48 -13.56 0.99
N ALA A 321 5.36 -13.50 0.27
CA ALA A 321 4.64 -12.26 0.05
C ALA A 321 3.60 -11.97 1.14
N VAL A 322 3.29 -12.94 1.99
CA VAL A 322 2.54 -12.75 3.23
C VAL A 322 3.29 -13.42 4.39
N GLY A 323 3.08 -12.96 5.62
CA GLY A 323 3.77 -13.53 6.79
C GLY A 323 3.66 -12.64 8.01
N ILE A 324 4.63 -12.73 8.92
CA ILE A 324 4.76 -11.82 10.06
C ILE A 324 5.95 -10.88 9.87
N ALA A 325 5.88 -9.71 10.52
CA ALA A 325 6.90 -8.67 10.43
C ALA A 325 8.27 -9.17 10.95
N PRO A 326 9.39 -8.60 10.40
CA PRO A 326 10.73 -8.88 10.91
C PRO A 326 10.93 -8.35 12.33
N THR A 327 10.24 -7.25 12.73
CA THR A 327 10.28 -6.74 14.11
C THR A 327 9.44 -7.62 15.01
N GLN A 328 10.13 -8.36 15.90
CA GLN A 328 9.55 -9.38 16.78
C GLN A 328 10.03 -9.25 18.23
N ASP A 329 10.39 -8.04 18.65
CA ASP A 329 10.96 -7.79 19.98
C ASP A 329 10.00 -8.11 21.11
N ASN A 330 8.70 -8.01 20.85
CA ASN A 330 7.61 -8.30 21.81
C ASN A 330 7.14 -9.76 21.76
N LEU A 331 7.72 -10.60 20.91
CA LEU A 331 7.41 -12.03 20.85
C LEU A 331 8.40 -12.87 21.65
N THR A 332 7.86 -13.84 22.40
CA THR A 332 8.71 -14.86 23.05
C THR A 332 9.24 -15.85 22.01
N ASP A 333 10.35 -16.52 22.35
CA ASP A 333 10.93 -17.55 21.46
C ASP A 333 9.95 -18.71 21.21
N GLU A 334 9.10 -19.02 22.19
CA GLU A 334 8.04 -20.02 22.04
C GLU A 334 7.02 -19.61 20.96
N VAL A 335 6.59 -18.34 20.96
CA VAL A 335 5.66 -17.82 19.95
C VAL A 335 6.31 -17.83 18.56
N LYS A 336 7.58 -17.37 18.46
CA LYS A 336 8.33 -17.37 17.20
C LYS A 336 8.44 -18.78 16.61
N LYS A 337 8.78 -19.75 17.45
CA LYS A 337 8.89 -21.15 17.05
C LYS A 337 7.53 -21.70 16.57
N ALA A 338 6.45 -21.44 17.31
CA ALA A 338 5.12 -21.88 16.92
C ALA A 338 4.70 -21.30 15.56
N VAL A 339 4.98 -20.01 15.30
CA VAL A 339 4.68 -19.38 14.02
C VAL A 339 5.40 -20.08 12.86
N GLU A 340 6.69 -20.39 13.01
CA GLU A 340 7.44 -21.12 11.96
C GLU A 340 6.89 -22.54 11.74
N GLU A 341 6.53 -23.26 12.83
CA GLU A 341 5.91 -24.58 12.70
C GLU A 341 4.57 -24.53 11.94
N TRP A 342 3.70 -23.53 12.21
CA TRP A 342 2.44 -23.37 11.52
C TRP A 342 2.63 -22.88 10.07
N LYS A 343 3.60 -22.01 9.82
CA LYS A 343 3.97 -21.57 8.46
C LYS A 343 4.33 -22.77 7.58
N GLU A 344 5.18 -23.68 8.07
CA GLU A 344 5.54 -24.89 7.33
C GLU A 344 4.34 -25.82 7.10
N LYS A 345 3.47 -26.01 8.10
CA LYS A 345 2.25 -26.82 7.93
C LYS A 345 1.33 -26.29 6.84
N ILE A 346 1.15 -24.95 6.76
CA ILE A 346 0.33 -24.32 5.72
C ILE A 346 1.00 -24.50 4.35
N LYS A 347 2.30 -24.21 4.24
CA LYS A 347 3.06 -24.37 2.99
C LYS A 347 3.05 -25.80 2.45
N ASN A 348 3.07 -26.78 3.35
CA ASN A 348 3.04 -28.21 2.98
C ASN A 348 1.63 -28.74 2.71
N GLY A 349 0.58 -27.90 2.87
CA GLY A 349 -0.81 -28.29 2.67
C GLY A 349 -1.38 -29.18 3.79
N GLU A 350 -0.70 -29.26 4.95
CA GLU A 350 -1.20 -29.99 6.13
C GLU A 350 -2.33 -29.24 6.82
N VAL A 351 -2.40 -27.93 6.60
CA VAL A 351 -3.44 -27.04 7.12
C VAL A 351 -3.98 -26.19 5.99
N GLU A 352 -5.28 -26.31 5.76
CA GLU A 352 -6.03 -25.43 4.86
C GLU A 352 -6.66 -24.31 5.68
N VAL A 353 -6.28 -23.08 5.38
CA VAL A 353 -6.78 -21.90 6.11
C VAL A 353 -8.11 -21.44 5.50
N PRO A 354 -9.19 -21.23 6.30
CA PRO A 354 -10.48 -20.83 5.76
C PRO A 354 -10.46 -19.41 5.18
N LEU A 355 -11.32 -19.18 4.18
CA LEU A 355 -11.48 -17.89 3.50
C LEU A 355 -12.61 -17.02 4.10
N LYS A 356 -13.44 -17.58 4.98
CA LYS A 356 -14.56 -16.88 5.63
C LYS A 356 -14.55 -17.21 7.12
N PRO A 357 -14.87 -16.23 8.00
CA PRO A 357 -15.00 -16.48 9.44
C PRO A 357 -16.04 -17.56 9.76
N ALA A 358 -15.85 -18.23 10.88
CA ALA A 358 -16.87 -19.16 11.40
C ALA A 358 -18.17 -18.39 11.67
N LYS A 359 -19.32 -19.04 11.40
CA LYS A 359 -20.65 -18.43 11.63
C LYS A 359 -21.04 -18.52 13.10
#